data_504f5fdddffc485d1c7b39fdd00f4137
#
_entry.id   504f5fdddffc485d1c7b39fdd00f4137
#
_cell.length_a   1.000
_cell.length_b   1.000
_cell.length_c   1.000
_cell.angle_alpha   90.00
_cell.angle_beta   90.00
_cell.angle_gamma   90.00
#
_symmetry.space_group_name_H-M   'P 1'
#
loop_
_entity.id
_entity.type
_entity.pdbx_description
1 polymer ?
#
loop_
_entity_poly.entity_id
_entity_poly.type
_entity_poly.pdbx_seq_one_letter_code
_entity_poly.pdbx_strand_id
1 'polypeptide(L)' 'MAKSENIKIGDRIRIIHLEGEDDRYDGREGVVEMIDSLGQLHGTWGGLVVIPEADSWVRIG' A
#
# COMPACT_ATOMS: atom_id res chain seq x y z
N MET A 1 -15.30 5.71 6.00
CA MET A 1 -14.96 5.23 5.25
C MET A 1 -13.66 4.88 5.08
N ALA A 2 -13.22 3.82 5.31
CA ALA A 2 -11.89 3.46 5.18
C ALA A 2 -11.51 3.39 3.73
N LYS A 3 -10.40 3.98 3.42
CA LYS A 3 -9.98 3.99 2.05
C LYS A 3 -9.55 2.63 1.57
N SER A 4 -9.31 1.69 2.48
CA SER A 4 -8.83 0.38 2.09
C SER A 4 -9.93 -0.56 1.68
N GLU A 5 -11.15 -0.15 1.77
CA GLU A 5 -12.24 -1.07 1.59
C GLU A 5 -12.29 -1.75 0.26
N ASN A 6 -11.88 -1.08 -0.77
CA ASN A 6 -12.03 -1.62 -2.10
C ASN A 6 -10.74 -2.08 -2.74
N ILE A 7 -9.68 -2.17 -1.97
CA ILE A 7 -8.41 -2.58 -2.54
C ILE A 7 -8.41 -4.09 -2.73
N LYS A 8 -7.87 -4.53 -3.85
CA LYS A 8 -7.84 -5.94 -4.20
C LYS A 8 -6.51 -6.31 -4.81
N ILE A 9 -6.20 -7.58 -4.79
CA ILE A 9 -5.03 -8.10 -5.50
C ILE A 9 -5.16 -7.71 -6.97
N GLY A 10 -4.10 -7.17 -7.52
CA GLY A 10 -4.07 -6.70 -8.90
C GLY A 10 -4.26 -5.21 -9.03
N ASP A 11 -4.69 -4.54 -7.97
CA ASP A 11 -4.86 -3.09 -8.01
C ASP A 11 -3.50 -2.43 -7.93
N ARG A 12 -3.40 -1.26 -8.57
CA ARG A 12 -2.17 -0.47 -8.54
C ARG A 12 -2.35 0.65 -7.56
N ILE A 13 -1.34 0.87 -6.73
CA ILE A 13 -1.38 1.93 -5.74
C ILE A 13 -0.14 2.79 -5.84
N ARG A 14 -0.23 4.01 -5.31
CA ARG A 14 0.90 4.88 -5.12
C ARG A 14 1.06 5.12 -3.63
N ILE A 15 2.26 4.96 -3.12
CA ILE A 15 2.56 5.21 -1.71
C ILE A 15 2.82 6.69 -1.54
N ILE A 16 2.09 7.30 -0.62
CA ILE A 16 2.33 8.70 -0.27
C ILE A 16 3.39 8.76 0.82
N HIS A 17 3.21 7.96 1.88
CA HIS A 17 4.20 7.91 2.95
C HIS A 17 3.91 6.72 3.85
N LEU A 18 4.93 5.95 4.18
CA LEU A 18 4.78 4.83 5.09
C LEU A 18 5.12 5.30 6.50
N GLU A 19 4.18 5.08 7.41
CA GLU A 19 4.34 5.53 8.78
C GLU A 19 5.52 4.84 9.43
N GLY A 20 6.36 5.61 10.09
CA GLY A 20 7.51 5.05 10.77
C GLY A 20 8.74 4.83 9.89
N GLU A 21 8.61 5.11 8.59
CA GLU A 21 9.73 4.95 7.68
C GLU A 21 10.21 6.32 7.23
N ASP A 22 11.44 6.37 6.70
CA ASP A 22 11.88 7.60 6.10
C ASP A 22 11.17 7.75 4.75
N ASP A 23 11.58 8.67 3.93
CA ASP A 23 10.83 8.99 2.73
C ASP A 23 11.24 8.17 1.51
N ARG A 24 11.98 7.07 1.70
CA ARG A 24 12.47 6.34 0.54
C ARG A 24 11.36 5.67 -0.26
N TYR A 25 10.22 5.42 0.36
CA TYR A 25 9.11 4.81 -0.33
C TYR A 25 8.08 5.82 -0.85
N ASP A 26 8.26 7.10 -0.53
CA ASP A 26 7.30 8.12 -0.94
C ASP A 26 7.27 8.21 -2.46
N GLY A 27 6.09 8.15 -3.02
CA GLY A 27 5.90 8.26 -4.46
C GLY A 27 6.07 6.98 -5.24
N ARG A 28 6.44 5.89 -4.58
CA ARG A 28 6.56 4.63 -5.30
C ARG A 28 5.19 4.10 -5.67
N GLU A 29 5.15 3.40 -6.79
CA GLU A 29 3.93 2.79 -7.28
C GLU A 29 4.17 1.30 -7.46
N GLY A 30 3.11 0.53 -7.35
CA GLY A 30 3.23 -0.89 -7.57
C GLY A 30 1.86 -1.55 -7.58
N VAL A 31 1.88 -2.86 -7.77
CA VAL A 31 0.68 -3.67 -7.87
C VAL A 31 0.57 -4.51 -6.62
N VAL A 32 -0.64 -4.59 -6.07
CA VAL A 32 -0.90 -5.42 -4.90
C VAL A 32 -0.86 -6.88 -5.31
N GLU A 33 0.00 -7.66 -4.68
CA GLU A 33 0.15 -9.07 -5.00
C GLU A 33 -0.47 -9.98 -3.96
N MET A 34 -0.62 -9.51 -2.72
CA MET A 34 -1.18 -10.32 -1.66
C MET A 34 -1.69 -9.40 -0.58
N ILE A 35 -2.78 -9.80 0.06
CA ILE A 35 -3.29 -9.12 1.24
C ILE A 35 -3.25 -10.17 2.34
N ASP A 36 -2.48 -9.95 3.39
CA ASP A 36 -2.29 -10.97 4.40
C ASP A 36 -3.43 -10.98 5.41
N SER A 37 -3.35 -11.86 6.38
CA SER A 37 -4.44 -12.03 7.33
C SER A 37 -4.64 -10.83 8.24
N LEU A 38 -3.65 -9.94 8.30
CA LEU A 38 -3.78 -8.71 9.07
C LEU A 38 -4.28 -7.57 8.21
N GLY A 39 -4.55 -7.81 6.94
CA GLY A 39 -5.02 -6.77 6.04
C GLY A 39 -3.90 -5.92 5.45
N GLN A 40 -2.65 -6.34 5.60
CA GLN A 40 -1.52 -5.57 5.09
C GLN A 40 -1.28 -5.91 3.64
N LEU A 41 -0.92 -4.91 2.85
CA LEU A 41 -0.76 -5.07 1.41
C LEU A 41 0.68 -5.38 1.07
N HIS A 42 0.88 -6.43 0.30
CA HIS A 42 2.18 -6.83 -0.23
C HIS A 42 2.16 -6.58 -1.73
N GLY A 43 3.23 -6.04 -2.26
CA GLY A 43 3.23 -5.75 -3.68
C GLY A 43 4.61 -5.44 -4.21
N THR A 44 4.63 -4.87 -5.41
CA THR A 44 5.84 -4.71 -6.18
C THR A 44 6.61 -3.42 -5.89
N TRP A 45 6.20 -2.65 -4.90
CA TRP A 45 6.84 -1.37 -4.61
C TRP A 45 8.15 -1.50 -3.82
N GLY A 46 8.46 -2.68 -3.33
CA GLY A 46 9.68 -2.89 -2.55
C GLY A 46 9.42 -3.93 -1.49
N GLY A 47 10.21 -3.94 -0.44
CA GLY A 47 10.12 -4.99 0.55
C GLY A 47 9.18 -4.75 1.70
N LEU A 48 8.64 -3.53 1.85
CA LEU A 48 7.79 -3.23 2.99
C LEU A 48 6.33 -3.38 2.65
N VAL A 49 5.53 -3.79 3.64
CA VAL A 49 4.09 -3.88 3.45
C VAL A 49 3.47 -2.50 3.63
N VAL A 50 2.32 -2.29 3.03
CA VAL A 50 1.52 -1.09 3.27
C VAL A 50 0.43 -1.46 4.25
N ILE A 51 0.32 -0.70 5.32
CA ILE A 51 -0.70 -0.90 6.36
C ILE A 51 -1.82 0.09 6.06
N PRO A 52 -2.95 -0.37 5.53
CA PRO A 52 -3.95 0.55 4.98
C PRO A 52 -4.43 1.61 5.94
N GLU A 53 -4.47 1.30 7.22
CA GLU A 53 -5.03 2.25 8.17
C GLU A 53 -4.00 3.18 8.77
N ALA A 54 -2.72 2.83 8.67
CA ALA A 54 -1.66 3.64 9.26
C ALA A 54 -0.87 4.41 8.20
N ASP A 55 -0.72 3.85 7.03
CA ASP A 55 0.10 4.45 5.98
C ASP A 55 -0.75 5.29 5.05
N SER A 56 -0.10 6.25 4.40
CA SER A 56 -0.79 7.11 3.43
C SER A 56 -0.55 6.56 2.03
N TRP A 57 -1.62 6.30 1.30
CA TRP A 57 -1.52 5.70 -0.03
C TRP A 57 -2.81 5.93 -0.79
N VAL A 58 -2.77 5.79 -2.12
CA VAL A 58 -3.96 5.93 -2.94
C VAL A 58 -3.98 4.85 -3.99
N ARG A 59 -5.16 4.41 -4.38
CA ARG A 59 -5.32 3.48 -5.48
C ARG A 59 -5.33 4.24 -6.78
N ILE A 60 -4.56 3.81 -7.75
CA ILE A 60 -4.45 4.52 -9.02
C ILE A 60 -4.82 3.65 -10.22
N GLY A 61 -5.15 2.40 -10.01
CA GLY A 61 -5.54 1.60 -11.15
C GLY A 61 -6.03 0.21 -10.86
#